data_4f472a7bb21d2374304b2f71100fec51
#
_entry.id   4f472a7bb21d2374304b2f71100fec51
#
_cell.length_a   1.000
_cell.length_b   1.000
_cell.length_c   1.000
_cell.angle_alpha   90.00
_cell.angle_beta   90.00
_cell.angle_gamma   90.00
#
_symmetry.space_group_name_H-M   'P 1'
#
loop_
_entity.id
_entity.type
_entity.pdbx_description
1 polymer ?
#
loop_
_entity_poly.entity_id
_entity_poly.type
_entity_poly.pdbx_seq_one_letter_code
_entity_poly.pdbx_strand_id
1 'polypeptide(L)'
;MATSLISRQLAFSLQKNLWLSASGCRYVSKAAAKPQVEFDYDGPSMKTTVPGPRSKELMKQLGQIQNTGAINFFCNYEESKGNYLVDVDGNRMLDIYTQISSIPIGYNHPALLKVMANPNNLSTFVNRPALGILPPENFPDKITESLLSNKERGQNTPTNEELNTSMINQAPGCPELSILSFMGGFHGRTLGCLATTHSKAIHKLDIPSFDWPVAPFPRLQYPLDEFTRENAEEEARCLEEVEDLIVKWRQKGKPVAGIVIEPIQAEGGDNHASPDFFRRLRNIARKHGCAFHVDEVQTGGGGTGKFWAHEHWGMDDPADVVSFSKKLLSGGYYHKDELQPDKPYRIFNTWMGDPSKNLFLSEVLNVIRRENLLEEVTRSGKALLNGLYELQAQYPSILSRARGQGTFCAIDAFDDATRDRILLKARDKGVLLGGCGDRSIRFRPALVFKEYHVNLFLNIFNDVLAQHK
;
A
#
# COMPACT_ATOMS: atom_id res chain seq x y z
N MET A 1 -4.44 20.91 12.79
CA MET A 1 -3.31 21.86 12.58
C MET A 1 -1.96 21.16 12.39
N ALA A 2 -1.72 19.98 12.92
CA ALA A 2 -0.43 19.29 12.80
C ALA A 2 -0.14 18.73 11.39
N THR A 3 -1.13 18.21 10.68
CA THR A 3 -0.99 17.78 9.27
C THR A 3 -0.65 18.93 8.32
N SER A 4 -1.06 20.16 8.65
CA SER A 4 -0.72 21.34 7.83
C SER A 4 0.73 21.78 7.97
N LEU A 5 1.43 21.41 9.05
CA LEU A 5 2.83 21.81 9.28
C LEU A 5 3.81 20.91 8.52
N ILE A 6 3.55 19.61 8.43
CA ILE A 6 4.43 18.70 7.65
C ILE A 6 4.25 18.97 6.14
N SER A 7 3.02 19.16 5.67
CA SER A 7 2.77 19.52 4.27
C SER A 7 3.31 20.91 3.94
N ARG A 8 3.26 21.89 4.86
CA ARG A 8 3.80 23.23 4.66
C ARG A 8 5.34 23.28 4.67
N GLN A 9 6.02 22.51 5.51
CA GLN A 9 7.49 22.46 5.47
C GLN A 9 8.02 21.75 4.23
N LEU A 10 7.34 20.73 3.72
CA LEU A 10 7.67 20.10 2.45
C LEU A 10 7.33 20.98 1.24
N ALA A 11 6.22 21.72 1.28
CA ALA A 11 5.81 22.60 0.19
C ALA A 11 6.69 23.87 0.09
N PHE A 12 7.17 24.45 1.21
CA PHE A 12 8.01 25.66 1.20
C PHE A 12 9.42 25.46 0.62
N SER A 13 9.92 24.22 0.61
CA SER A 13 11.20 23.88 -0.02
C SER A 13 11.12 23.75 -1.55
N LEU A 14 9.93 23.47 -2.10
CA LEU A 14 9.74 23.17 -3.52
C LEU A 14 9.36 24.35 -4.42
N GLN A 15 8.97 25.51 -3.84
CA GLN A 15 8.45 26.64 -4.63
C GLN A 15 9.50 27.64 -5.14
N LYS A 16 10.79 27.45 -4.90
CA LYS A 16 11.81 28.48 -5.26
C LYS A 16 12.58 28.26 -6.58
N ASN A 17 12.35 27.18 -7.33
CA ASN A 17 13.13 26.97 -8.58
C ASN A 17 12.28 26.44 -9.75
N LEU A 18 11.39 27.29 -10.28
CA LEU A 18 10.77 27.03 -11.59
C LEU A 18 10.60 28.34 -12.37
N TRP A 19 11.61 28.70 -13.15
CA TRP A 19 11.49 29.44 -14.40
C TRP A 19 12.76 29.19 -15.23
N LEU A 20 12.64 28.54 -16.41
CA LEU A 20 13.22 28.94 -17.68
C LEU A 20 13.26 27.79 -18.72
N SER A 21 12.55 28.10 -19.76
CA SER A 21 12.74 27.92 -21.21
C SER A 21 12.62 26.52 -21.84
N ALA A 22 11.64 26.49 -22.74
CA ALA A 22 11.49 25.51 -23.82
C ALA A 22 12.51 25.75 -24.95
N SER A 23 13.19 24.69 -25.40
CA SER A 23 13.63 24.56 -26.77
C SER A 23 13.85 23.09 -27.12
N GLY A 24 13.27 22.66 -28.24
CA GLY A 24 13.27 21.29 -28.71
C GLY A 24 14.66 20.76 -29.05
N CYS A 25 14.87 19.48 -28.71
CA CYS A 25 16.00 18.75 -29.25
C CYS A 25 15.64 17.30 -29.53
N ARG A 26 16.05 16.84 -30.71
CA ARG A 26 15.82 15.52 -31.27
C ARG A 26 16.38 14.42 -30.36
N TYR A 27 15.62 13.36 -30.17
CA TYR A 27 16.07 12.15 -29.49
C TYR A 27 17.18 11.46 -30.31
N VAL A 28 18.42 11.56 -29.83
CA VAL A 28 19.49 10.63 -30.13
C VAL A 28 19.64 9.77 -28.87
N SER A 29 19.38 8.46 -28.99
CA SER A 29 19.56 7.49 -27.90
C SER A 29 21.07 7.40 -27.58
N LYS A 30 21.53 8.22 -26.63
CA LYS A 30 22.74 7.93 -25.89
C LYS A 30 22.37 6.94 -24.78
N ALA A 31 22.95 5.74 -24.81
CA ALA A 31 22.94 4.82 -23.70
C ALA A 31 23.30 5.61 -22.43
N ALA A 32 22.36 5.78 -21.54
CA ALA A 32 22.59 6.46 -20.29
C ALA A 32 23.66 5.68 -19.51
N ALA A 33 24.77 6.35 -19.19
CA ALA A 33 25.80 5.77 -18.35
C ALA A 33 25.16 5.28 -17.04
N LYS A 34 25.43 4.00 -16.67
CA LYS A 34 24.99 3.40 -15.44
C LYS A 34 25.27 4.34 -14.26
N PRO A 35 24.26 4.78 -13.49
CA PRO A 35 24.55 5.30 -12.16
C PRO A 35 25.03 4.13 -11.33
N GLN A 36 26.24 4.15 -10.84
CA GLN A 36 26.75 3.18 -9.86
C GLN A 36 25.92 3.30 -8.59
N VAL A 37 24.90 2.44 -8.47
CA VAL A 37 24.24 2.20 -7.18
C VAL A 37 25.12 1.17 -6.48
N GLU A 38 25.92 1.59 -5.51
CA GLU A 38 26.91 0.77 -4.80
C GLU A 38 26.33 -0.52 -4.19
N PHE A 39 25.02 -0.61 -4.00
CA PHE A 39 24.38 -1.74 -3.34
C PHE A 39 23.38 -2.50 -4.23
N ASP A 40 23.41 -2.33 -5.54
CA ASP A 40 22.51 -3.04 -6.48
C ASP A 40 23.28 -3.99 -7.41
N TYR A 41 22.55 -4.84 -8.12
CA TYR A 41 23.11 -5.70 -9.16
C TYR A 41 22.93 -5.09 -10.56
N ASP A 42 23.72 -5.58 -11.51
CA ASP A 42 23.67 -5.11 -12.91
C ASP A 42 22.45 -5.61 -13.69
N GLY A 43 21.79 -6.66 -13.25
CA GLY A 43 20.63 -7.25 -13.92
C GLY A 43 20.27 -8.63 -13.35
N PRO A 44 19.17 -9.22 -13.83
CA PRO A 44 18.77 -10.57 -13.46
C PRO A 44 19.78 -11.61 -13.96
N SER A 45 19.82 -12.78 -13.27
CA SER A 45 20.66 -13.92 -13.64
C SER A 45 19.97 -15.22 -13.25
N MET A 46 19.53 -15.97 -14.23
CA MET A 46 18.77 -17.21 -14.04
C MET A 46 19.66 -18.42 -14.21
N LYS A 47 19.63 -19.34 -13.24
CA LYS A 47 20.37 -20.62 -13.26
C LYS A 47 19.44 -21.81 -13.47
N THR A 48 18.19 -21.70 -13.01
CA THR A 48 17.16 -22.74 -13.10
C THR A 48 15.81 -22.09 -13.45
N THR A 49 14.80 -22.91 -13.73
CA THR A 49 13.40 -22.48 -13.62
C THR A 49 13.04 -22.20 -12.17
N VAL A 50 12.01 -21.39 -11.90
CA VAL A 50 11.56 -21.05 -10.54
C VAL A 50 10.15 -21.62 -10.30
N PRO A 51 9.94 -22.46 -9.25
CA PRO A 51 10.92 -22.91 -8.25
C PRO A 51 11.93 -23.92 -8.79
N GLY A 52 13.19 -23.74 -8.40
CA GLY A 52 14.28 -24.65 -8.72
C GLY A 52 14.31 -25.90 -7.84
N PRO A 53 15.31 -26.81 -8.03
CA PRO A 53 15.38 -28.08 -7.32
C PRO A 53 15.44 -27.93 -5.79
N ARG A 54 16.24 -26.97 -5.30
CA ARG A 54 16.40 -26.75 -3.85
C ARG A 54 15.13 -26.20 -3.23
N SER A 55 14.46 -25.25 -3.89
CA SER A 55 13.15 -24.74 -3.45
C SER A 55 12.12 -25.87 -3.35
N LYS A 56 12.07 -26.77 -4.34
CA LYS A 56 11.13 -27.90 -4.33
C LYS A 56 11.40 -28.87 -3.18
N GLU A 57 12.68 -29.14 -2.90
CA GLU A 57 13.08 -29.95 -1.75
C GLU A 57 12.62 -29.33 -0.43
N LEU A 58 12.87 -28.03 -0.23
CA LEU A 58 12.46 -27.31 0.97
C LEU A 58 10.93 -27.23 1.12
N MET A 59 10.19 -27.08 0.01
CA MET A 59 8.73 -27.16 0.02
C MET A 59 8.24 -28.53 0.52
N LYS A 60 8.89 -29.62 0.08
CA LYS A 60 8.55 -30.97 0.54
C LYS A 60 8.83 -31.16 2.03
N GLN A 61 9.96 -30.65 2.52
CA GLN A 61 10.31 -30.69 3.95
C GLN A 61 9.31 -29.89 4.79
N LEU A 62 9.03 -28.63 4.40
CA LEU A 62 8.09 -27.79 5.11
C LEU A 62 6.65 -28.30 5.04
N GLY A 63 6.28 -28.98 3.94
CA GLY A 63 4.96 -29.58 3.75
C GLY A 63 4.62 -30.71 4.74
N GLN A 64 5.63 -31.24 5.46
CA GLN A 64 5.43 -32.17 6.58
C GLN A 64 4.99 -31.46 7.86
N ILE A 65 5.16 -30.14 7.94
CA ILE A 65 4.90 -29.33 9.14
C ILE A 65 3.68 -28.43 8.95
N GLN A 66 3.51 -27.87 7.75
CA GLN A 66 2.44 -26.91 7.45
C GLN A 66 2.04 -26.94 5.97
N ASN A 67 0.91 -26.31 5.65
CA ASN A 67 0.47 -26.12 4.27
C ASN A 67 1.44 -25.19 3.52
N THR A 68 1.94 -25.63 2.36
CA THR A 68 2.89 -24.89 1.52
C THR A 68 2.26 -24.31 0.24
N GLY A 69 0.94 -24.41 0.05
CA GLY A 69 0.25 -24.01 -1.18
C GLY A 69 0.39 -22.55 -1.57
N ALA A 70 0.73 -21.67 -0.62
CA ALA A 70 0.97 -20.24 -0.87
C ALA A 70 2.44 -19.90 -1.16
N ILE A 71 3.37 -20.87 -1.06
CA ILE A 71 4.80 -20.64 -1.23
C ILE A 71 5.18 -20.79 -2.69
N ASN A 72 5.72 -19.73 -3.29
CA ASN A 72 6.17 -19.75 -4.67
C ASN A 72 7.58 -20.38 -4.79
N PHE A 73 8.50 -19.97 -3.93
CA PHE A 73 9.89 -20.44 -3.84
C PHE A 73 10.51 -19.97 -2.53
N PHE A 74 11.68 -20.52 -2.18
CA PHE A 74 12.47 -20.08 -1.03
C PHE A 74 13.53 -19.05 -1.44
N CYS A 75 13.74 -18.02 -0.59
CA CYS A 75 14.64 -16.91 -0.85
C CYS A 75 15.96 -17.06 -0.11
N ASN A 76 17.03 -16.55 -0.72
CA ASN A 76 18.31 -16.28 -0.07
C ASN A 76 18.40 -14.76 0.17
N TYR A 77 17.94 -14.31 1.35
CA TYR A 77 17.96 -12.90 1.70
C TYR A 77 19.35 -12.34 1.92
N GLU A 78 20.35 -13.16 2.26
CA GLU A 78 21.74 -12.74 2.47
C GLU A 78 22.39 -12.27 1.17
N GLU A 79 22.05 -12.92 0.06
CA GLU A 79 22.51 -12.51 -1.27
C GLU A 79 21.60 -11.50 -1.97
N SER A 80 20.37 -11.30 -1.47
CA SER A 80 19.45 -10.30 -2.05
C SER A 80 19.93 -8.89 -1.75
N LYS A 81 19.92 -7.99 -2.74
CA LYS A 81 20.30 -6.60 -2.50
C LYS A 81 19.67 -5.63 -3.50
N GLY A 82 19.42 -4.39 -3.05
CA GLY A 82 18.83 -3.35 -3.87
C GLY A 82 17.46 -3.78 -4.43
N ASN A 83 17.29 -3.71 -5.72
CA ASN A 83 16.06 -4.10 -6.39
C ASN A 83 15.99 -5.60 -6.76
N TYR A 84 16.92 -6.42 -6.28
CA TYR A 84 17.01 -7.83 -6.68
C TYR A 84 16.82 -8.79 -5.52
N LEU A 85 15.90 -9.74 -5.70
CA LEU A 85 15.70 -10.89 -4.84
C LEU A 85 16.47 -12.10 -5.41
N VAL A 86 17.18 -12.82 -4.55
CA VAL A 86 17.86 -14.07 -4.89
C VAL A 86 17.11 -15.23 -4.25
N ASP A 87 16.88 -16.32 -5.00
CA ASP A 87 16.31 -17.54 -4.45
C ASP A 87 17.40 -18.52 -3.99
N VAL A 88 16.99 -19.62 -3.32
CA VAL A 88 17.92 -20.64 -2.81
C VAL A 88 18.59 -21.49 -3.90
N ASP A 89 18.12 -21.39 -5.13
CA ASP A 89 18.71 -22.02 -6.31
C ASP A 89 19.71 -21.08 -7.04
N GLY A 90 19.89 -19.86 -6.49
CA GLY A 90 20.80 -18.85 -6.99
C GLY A 90 20.28 -18.09 -8.20
N ASN A 91 18.98 -18.13 -8.49
CA ASN A 91 18.34 -17.25 -9.44
C ASN A 91 18.24 -15.86 -8.87
N ARG A 92 18.70 -14.84 -9.59
CA ARG A 92 18.63 -13.45 -9.22
C ARG A 92 17.59 -12.75 -10.10
N MET A 93 16.53 -12.23 -9.47
CA MET A 93 15.38 -11.65 -10.15
C MET A 93 15.23 -10.17 -9.80
N LEU A 94 14.97 -9.32 -10.78
CA LEU A 94 14.53 -7.95 -10.57
C LEU A 94 13.13 -7.98 -9.94
N ASP A 95 13.02 -7.50 -8.70
CA ASP A 95 11.78 -7.56 -7.94
C ASP A 95 10.98 -6.27 -8.07
N ILE A 96 9.91 -6.34 -8.85
CA ILE A 96 8.94 -5.26 -9.05
C ILE A 96 7.64 -5.51 -8.27
N TYR A 97 7.66 -6.47 -7.36
CA TYR A 97 6.54 -6.84 -6.49
C TYR A 97 6.79 -6.49 -5.02
N THR A 98 8.05 -6.64 -4.59
CA THR A 98 8.57 -6.28 -3.26
C THR A 98 7.68 -6.77 -2.10
N GLN A 99 7.27 -8.04 -2.17
CA GLN A 99 6.41 -8.67 -1.16
C GLN A 99 5.14 -7.83 -0.89
N ILE A 100 4.42 -7.52 -1.95
CA ILE A 100 3.21 -6.67 -1.92
C ILE A 100 3.55 -5.27 -1.35
N SER A 101 4.54 -4.57 -1.94
CA SER A 101 4.91 -3.21 -1.54
C SER A 101 5.54 -3.09 -0.14
N SER A 102 6.13 -4.17 0.41
CA SER A 102 6.65 -4.20 1.80
C SER A 102 8.15 -3.92 1.92
N ILE A 103 8.89 -3.81 0.81
CA ILE A 103 10.31 -3.48 0.80
C ILE A 103 10.47 -2.02 0.36
N PRO A 104 10.69 -1.07 1.29
CA PRO A 104 10.66 0.36 0.97
C PRO A 104 11.83 0.83 0.11
N ILE A 105 13.06 0.53 0.52
CA ILE A 105 14.30 1.06 -0.03
C ILE A 105 15.25 -0.02 -0.57
N GLY A 106 14.69 -1.17 -0.95
CA GLY A 106 15.44 -2.32 -1.48
C GLY A 106 15.94 -3.29 -0.40
N TYR A 107 16.36 -4.47 -0.86
CA TYR A 107 16.90 -5.54 -0.01
C TYR A 107 18.26 -5.16 0.57
N ASN A 108 18.49 -5.48 1.83
CA ASN A 108 19.75 -5.26 2.56
C ASN A 108 20.31 -3.84 2.42
N HIS A 109 19.43 -2.83 2.47
CA HIS A 109 19.85 -1.44 2.35
C HIS A 109 20.92 -1.09 3.42
N PRO A 110 22.07 -0.51 3.04
CA PRO A 110 23.18 -0.24 3.98
C PRO A 110 22.78 0.59 5.20
N ALA A 111 21.86 1.54 5.03
CA ALA A 111 21.36 2.36 6.13
C ALA A 111 20.63 1.52 7.19
N LEU A 112 19.79 0.56 6.77
CA LEU A 112 19.09 -0.33 7.71
C LEU A 112 20.05 -1.31 8.39
N LEU A 113 21.06 -1.81 7.69
CA LEU A 113 22.11 -2.64 8.29
C LEU A 113 22.89 -1.87 9.36
N LYS A 114 23.17 -0.57 9.14
CA LYS A 114 23.80 0.30 10.14
C LYS A 114 22.93 0.48 11.38
N VAL A 115 21.60 0.58 11.26
CA VAL A 115 20.70 0.64 12.41
C VAL A 115 20.85 -0.62 13.27
N MET A 116 20.93 -1.80 12.67
CA MET A 116 21.11 -3.07 13.39
C MET A 116 22.52 -3.19 14.01
N ALA A 117 23.55 -2.75 13.31
CA ALA A 117 24.93 -2.82 13.77
C ALA A 117 25.28 -1.79 14.86
N ASN A 118 24.40 -0.81 15.12
CA ASN A 118 24.65 0.21 16.13
C ASN A 118 24.48 -0.38 17.54
N PRO A 119 25.55 -0.42 18.39
CA PRO A 119 25.47 -0.97 19.73
C PRO A 119 24.40 -0.30 20.62
N ASN A 120 24.12 0.98 20.41
CA ASN A 120 23.10 1.73 21.16
C ASN A 120 21.66 1.26 20.87
N ASN A 121 21.45 0.51 19.80
CA ASN A 121 20.14 -0.02 19.45
C ASN A 121 19.92 -1.47 19.94
N LEU A 122 20.95 -2.17 20.40
CA LEU A 122 20.87 -3.60 20.73
C LEU A 122 19.84 -3.89 21.82
N SER A 123 19.74 -3.04 22.85
CA SER A 123 18.75 -3.20 23.92
C SER A 123 17.30 -3.15 23.37
N THR A 124 17.06 -2.35 22.32
CA THR A 124 15.74 -2.25 21.67
C THR A 124 15.37 -3.52 20.90
N PHE A 125 16.36 -4.21 20.33
CA PHE A 125 16.12 -5.49 19.62
C PHE A 125 15.93 -6.67 20.59
N VAL A 126 16.68 -6.69 21.69
CA VAL A 126 16.68 -7.78 22.68
C VAL A 126 15.52 -7.62 23.67
N ASN A 127 15.27 -6.41 24.15
CA ASN A 127 14.25 -6.13 25.17
C ASN A 127 13.03 -5.46 24.50
N ARG A 128 12.13 -6.22 23.95
CA ARG A 128 10.89 -5.69 23.36
C ARG A 128 9.95 -5.18 24.46
N PRO A 129 9.95 -3.88 24.82
CA PRO A 129 9.07 -3.36 25.86
C PRO A 129 7.61 -3.31 25.40
N ALA A 130 6.70 -3.44 26.35
CA ALA A 130 5.29 -3.14 26.13
C ALA A 130 5.09 -1.62 26.14
N LEU A 131 5.07 -1.01 24.98
CA LEU A 131 5.10 0.45 24.81
C LEU A 131 3.92 1.18 25.45
N GLY A 132 2.77 0.51 25.59
CA GLY A 132 1.61 1.06 26.25
C GLY A 132 1.72 1.13 27.77
N ILE A 133 2.65 0.38 28.39
CA ILE A 133 2.78 0.26 29.86
C ILE A 133 4.20 0.59 30.32
N LEU A 134 5.21 0.09 29.61
CA LEU A 134 6.62 0.19 29.97
C LEU A 134 7.46 0.69 28.78
N PRO A 135 7.22 1.92 28.29
CA PRO A 135 7.99 2.47 27.18
C PRO A 135 9.43 2.80 27.62
N PRO A 136 10.43 2.73 26.71
CA PRO A 136 11.77 3.20 27.00
C PRO A 136 11.80 4.73 27.14
N GLU A 137 12.81 5.27 27.86
CA GLU A 137 12.99 6.70 28.14
C GLU A 137 12.92 7.56 26.88
N ASN A 138 13.54 7.11 25.79
CA ASN A 138 13.61 7.85 24.53
C ASN A 138 12.39 7.65 23.60
N PHE A 139 11.32 7.00 24.07
CA PHE A 139 10.14 6.72 23.25
C PHE A 139 9.40 7.98 22.78
N PRO A 140 9.22 9.05 23.62
CA PRO A 140 8.60 10.30 23.18
C PRO A 140 9.35 10.95 22.03
N ASP A 141 10.70 11.03 22.11
CA ASP A 141 11.52 11.62 21.07
C ASP A 141 11.42 10.86 19.76
N LYS A 142 11.50 9.52 19.81
CA LYS A 142 11.37 8.65 18.62
C LYS A 142 10.01 8.72 17.97
N ILE A 143 8.94 8.86 18.74
CA ILE A 143 7.59 9.08 18.18
C ILE A 143 7.51 10.46 17.54
N THR A 144 8.03 11.49 18.19
CA THR A 144 8.04 12.85 17.66
C THR A 144 8.86 12.96 16.37
N GLU A 145 9.99 12.26 16.28
CA GLU A 145 10.81 12.18 15.06
C GLU A 145 10.12 11.42 13.91
N SER A 146 9.35 10.41 14.24
CA SER A 146 8.68 9.58 13.26
C SER A 146 7.25 10.06 12.94
N LEU A 147 6.48 10.50 13.92
CA LEU A 147 5.05 10.77 13.77
C LEU A 147 4.54 11.68 14.89
N LEU A 148 3.72 12.66 14.60
CA LEU A 148 3.33 13.75 15.48
C LEU A 148 2.23 13.47 16.49
N SER A 149 2.20 14.32 17.51
CA SER A 149 1.59 14.33 18.83
C SER A 149 0.12 14.77 18.92
N ASN A 150 -0.52 14.52 20.08
CA ASN A 150 -1.93 14.77 20.41
C ASN A 150 -2.16 15.67 21.62
N LYS A 151 -3.36 16.27 21.70
CA LYS A 151 -3.94 16.93 22.86
C LYS A 151 -5.35 16.43 23.17
N GLU A 152 -5.71 16.50 24.46
CA GLU A 152 -6.86 15.86 25.11
C GLU A 152 -8.25 16.41 24.75
N ARG A 153 -9.29 15.56 24.86
CA ARG A 153 -10.71 15.96 24.86
C ARG A 153 -11.59 15.21 25.86
N GLY A 154 -12.74 15.85 26.15
CA GLY A 154 -13.73 15.63 27.19
C GLY A 154 -14.23 14.22 27.43
N GLN A 155 -14.48 13.95 28.70
CA GLN A 155 -14.71 12.63 29.26
C GLN A 155 -16.18 12.36 29.50
N ASN A 156 -16.74 11.32 28.88
CA ASN A 156 -17.97 10.70 29.37
C ASN A 156 -17.62 9.53 30.27
N THR A 157 -18.07 9.60 31.54
CA THR A 157 -17.97 8.47 32.46
C THR A 157 -19.05 7.45 32.08
N PRO A 158 -18.69 6.18 31.78
CA PRO A 158 -19.69 5.17 31.45
C PRO A 158 -20.62 4.90 32.64
N THR A 159 -21.90 4.68 32.35
CA THR A 159 -22.89 4.30 33.33
C THR A 159 -22.69 2.85 33.77
N ASN A 160 -23.24 2.48 34.94
CA ASN A 160 -23.22 1.08 35.40
C ASN A 160 -23.96 0.13 34.43
N GLU A 161 -25.00 0.60 33.75
CA GLU A 161 -25.72 -0.16 32.75
C GLU A 161 -24.81 -0.45 31.53
N GLU A 162 -24.11 0.55 31.01
CA GLU A 162 -23.14 0.38 29.91
C GLU A 162 -22.02 -0.59 30.30
N LEU A 163 -21.49 -0.48 31.52
CA LEU A 163 -20.46 -1.40 32.01
C LEU A 163 -20.99 -2.84 32.10
N ASN A 164 -22.17 -3.05 32.67
CA ASN A 164 -22.74 -4.39 32.83
C ASN A 164 -23.13 -5.02 31.49
N THR A 165 -23.77 -4.26 30.62
CA THR A 165 -24.22 -4.77 29.31
C THR A 165 -23.07 -5.02 28.36
N SER A 166 -21.95 -4.28 28.44
CA SER A 166 -20.75 -4.56 27.68
C SER A 166 -20.16 -5.93 27.93
N MET A 167 -20.25 -6.42 29.19
CA MET A 167 -19.72 -7.73 29.61
C MET A 167 -20.48 -8.93 29.03
N ILE A 168 -21.69 -8.70 28.52
CA ILE A 168 -22.56 -9.72 27.89
C ILE A 168 -22.88 -9.42 26.43
N ASN A 169 -22.10 -8.54 25.80
CA ASN A 169 -22.21 -8.15 24.38
C ASN A 169 -23.57 -7.54 24.00
N GLN A 170 -24.16 -6.74 24.89
CA GLN A 170 -25.45 -6.10 24.69
C GLN A 170 -25.38 -4.58 24.70
N ALA A 171 -26.31 -3.94 23.99
CA ALA A 171 -26.52 -2.50 24.09
C ALA A 171 -27.05 -2.13 25.53
N PRO A 172 -26.76 -0.94 26.05
CA PRO A 172 -26.00 0.16 25.39
C PRO A 172 -24.48 0.04 25.47
N GLY A 173 -23.92 -0.87 26.29
CA GLY A 173 -22.47 -1.03 26.46
C GLY A 173 -21.75 -1.52 25.17
N CYS A 174 -22.42 -2.34 24.36
CA CYS A 174 -21.98 -2.74 23.02
C CYS A 174 -23.00 -2.25 21.99
N PRO A 175 -22.86 -1.01 21.47
CA PRO A 175 -23.80 -0.46 20.51
C PRO A 175 -23.72 -1.17 19.17
N GLU A 176 -24.86 -1.33 18.49
CA GLU A 176 -24.95 -1.90 17.14
C GLU A 176 -24.52 -0.88 16.07
N LEU A 177 -23.23 -0.58 16.01
CA LEU A 177 -22.64 0.29 14.98
C LEU A 177 -22.19 -0.54 13.78
N SER A 178 -22.12 0.11 12.60
CA SER A 178 -21.61 -0.50 11.39
C SER A 178 -20.49 0.31 10.74
N ILE A 179 -19.67 -0.34 9.92
CA ILE A 179 -18.64 0.28 9.08
C ILE A 179 -19.00 0.05 7.62
N LEU A 180 -19.11 1.13 6.85
CA LEU A 180 -19.28 1.05 5.41
C LEU A 180 -17.93 0.80 4.74
N SER A 181 -17.88 -0.19 3.86
CA SER A 181 -16.72 -0.54 3.04
C SER A 181 -17.11 -0.70 1.58
N PHE A 182 -16.14 -0.97 0.71
CA PHE A 182 -16.36 -1.01 -0.73
C PHE A 182 -16.10 -2.40 -1.30
N MET A 183 -16.93 -2.81 -2.27
CA MET A 183 -16.70 -4.02 -3.05
C MET A 183 -15.32 -3.96 -3.73
N GLY A 184 -14.51 -5.00 -3.56
CA GLY A 184 -13.12 -5.06 -4.02
C GLY A 184 -12.09 -4.57 -2.99
N GLY A 185 -12.49 -3.94 -1.87
CA GLY A 185 -11.58 -3.47 -0.82
C GLY A 185 -10.91 -4.60 -0.05
N PHE A 186 -9.69 -4.34 0.45
CA PHE A 186 -8.95 -5.26 1.33
C PHE A 186 -8.36 -4.51 2.52
N HIS A 187 -8.87 -4.76 3.72
CA HIS A 187 -8.48 -4.04 4.95
C HIS A 187 -7.91 -4.96 6.04
N GLY A 188 -7.67 -6.21 5.74
CA GLY A 188 -7.07 -7.18 6.67
C GLY A 188 -7.93 -8.43 6.89
N ARG A 189 -7.50 -9.28 7.84
CA ARG A 189 -8.09 -10.59 8.09
C ARG A 189 -8.53 -10.85 9.53
N THR A 190 -8.36 -9.90 10.46
CA THR A 190 -9.02 -9.97 11.76
C THR A 190 -10.52 -9.73 11.60
N LEU A 191 -11.36 -10.23 12.49
CA LEU A 191 -12.82 -10.28 12.29
C LEU A 191 -13.45 -8.98 11.80
N GLY A 192 -13.15 -7.84 12.42
CA GLY A 192 -13.65 -6.52 11.99
C GLY A 192 -13.10 -6.10 10.64
N CYS A 193 -11.77 -6.24 10.42
CA CYS A 193 -11.14 -5.92 9.14
C CYS A 193 -11.60 -6.87 8.03
N LEU A 194 -11.85 -8.15 8.35
CA LEU A 194 -12.35 -9.12 7.39
C LEU A 194 -13.79 -8.83 6.99
N ALA A 195 -14.61 -8.30 7.90
CA ALA A 195 -15.96 -7.84 7.61
C ALA A 195 -15.99 -6.69 6.59
N THR A 196 -14.92 -5.87 6.52
CA THR A 196 -14.74 -4.80 5.54
C THR A 196 -13.91 -5.20 4.32
N THR A 197 -13.44 -6.46 4.23
CA THR A 197 -12.65 -6.99 3.10
C THR A 197 -13.56 -7.72 2.12
N HIS A 198 -13.55 -7.29 0.85
CA HIS A 198 -14.43 -7.80 -0.22
C HIS A 198 -13.67 -8.06 -1.53
N SER A 199 -12.34 -8.22 -1.47
CA SER A 199 -11.48 -8.41 -2.64
C SER A 199 -11.60 -9.80 -3.26
N LYS A 200 -11.75 -10.86 -2.44
CA LYS A 200 -11.90 -12.25 -2.91
C LYS A 200 -12.70 -13.09 -1.91
N ALA A 201 -13.59 -13.94 -2.39
CA ALA A 201 -14.40 -14.83 -1.56
C ALA A 201 -13.57 -15.76 -0.67
N ILE A 202 -12.45 -16.28 -1.19
CA ILE A 202 -11.55 -17.18 -0.45
C ILE A 202 -10.94 -16.56 0.83
N HIS A 203 -10.93 -15.23 0.93
CA HIS A 203 -10.42 -14.54 2.10
C HIS A 203 -11.33 -14.68 3.33
N LYS A 204 -12.63 -14.93 3.11
CA LYS A 204 -13.67 -14.85 4.15
C LYS A 204 -14.67 -16.03 4.16
N LEU A 205 -14.48 -17.00 3.27
CA LEU A 205 -15.30 -18.18 3.25
C LEU A 205 -15.27 -18.91 4.59
N ASP A 206 -16.42 -19.37 5.10
CA ASP A 206 -16.61 -20.08 6.38
C ASP A 206 -16.26 -19.28 7.64
N ILE A 207 -16.10 -17.97 7.55
CA ILE A 207 -15.79 -17.10 8.71
C ILE A 207 -17.01 -16.24 9.04
N PRO A 208 -17.49 -16.23 10.30
CA PRO A 208 -18.56 -15.32 10.74
C PRO A 208 -18.21 -13.86 10.47
N SER A 209 -19.21 -13.05 10.12
CA SER A 209 -19.01 -11.64 9.76
C SER A 209 -20.12 -10.77 10.34
N PHE A 210 -19.89 -9.46 10.41
CA PHE A 210 -20.88 -8.47 10.82
C PHE A 210 -21.79 -8.10 9.63
N ASP A 211 -23.07 -7.80 9.88
CA ASP A 211 -24.00 -7.22 8.91
C ASP A 211 -23.70 -5.73 8.71
N TRP A 212 -22.63 -5.43 7.97
CA TRP A 212 -22.18 -4.08 7.67
C TRP A 212 -22.39 -3.73 6.20
N PRO A 213 -22.66 -2.46 5.85
CA PRO A 213 -22.92 -2.06 4.47
C PRO A 213 -21.69 -2.15 3.58
N VAL A 214 -21.94 -2.62 2.34
CA VAL A 214 -20.91 -2.73 1.28
C VAL A 214 -21.38 -1.94 0.08
N ALA A 215 -20.67 -0.86 -0.24
CA ALA A 215 -20.95 0.00 -1.39
C ALA A 215 -20.14 -0.45 -2.64
N PRO A 216 -20.60 -0.12 -3.84
CA PRO A 216 -19.80 -0.29 -5.04
C PRO A 216 -18.62 0.70 -5.05
N PHE A 217 -17.46 0.27 -5.56
CA PHE A 217 -16.35 1.16 -5.91
C PHE A 217 -16.37 1.42 -7.42
N PRO A 218 -16.07 2.65 -7.90
CA PRO A 218 -16.14 2.98 -9.32
C PRO A 218 -15.32 2.04 -10.20
N ARG A 219 -15.88 1.67 -11.34
CA ARG A 219 -15.23 0.85 -12.38
C ARG A 219 -14.94 1.69 -13.60
N LEU A 220 -13.85 2.48 -13.52
CA LEU A 220 -13.51 3.45 -14.54
C LEU A 220 -13.14 2.76 -15.86
N GLN A 221 -13.55 3.37 -16.97
CA GLN A 221 -13.14 3.02 -18.32
C GLN A 221 -11.86 3.77 -18.70
N TYR A 222 -11.03 3.15 -19.53
CA TYR A 222 -9.73 3.66 -19.98
C TYR A 222 -9.64 3.69 -21.52
N PRO A 223 -8.97 4.68 -22.11
CA PRO A 223 -8.25 5.80 -21.47
C PRO A 223 -9.18 6.79 -20.73
N LEU A 224 -8.72 7.39 -19.63
CA LEU A 224 -9.57 8.22 -18.78
C LEU A 224 -10.09 9.49 -19.48
N ASP A 225 -9.31 10.05 -20.40
CA ASP A 225 -9.62 11.26 -21.16
C ASP A 225 -10.70 11.02 -22.23
N GLU A 226 -10.81 9.80 -22.76
CA GLU A 226 -11.85 9.42 -23.73
C GLU A 226 -13.21 9.15 -23.05
N PHE A 227 -13.21 8.66 -21.82
CA PHE A 227 -14.41 8.24 -21.08
C PHE A 227 -14.77 9.16 -19.91
N THR A 228 -14.44 10.45 -20.03
CA THR A 228 -14.61 11.43 -18.93
C THR A 228 -16.04 11.49 -18.41
N ARG A 229 -17.04 11.50 -19.29
CA ARG A 229 -18.45 11.58 -18.94
C ARG A 229 -18.94 10.28 -18.28
N GLU A 230 -18.69 9.15 -18.91
CA GLU A 230 -19.09 7.83 -18.44
C GLU A 230 -18.49 7.52 -17.06
N ASN A 231 -17.24 7.89 -16.85
CA ASN A 231 -16.56 7.75 -15.58
C ASN A 231 -17.14 8.66 -14.49
N ALA A 232 -17.52 9.91 -14.82
CA ALA A 232 -18.18 10.80 -13.88
C ALA A 232 -19.59 10.31 -13.50
N GLU A 233 -20.34 9.75 -14.43
CA GLU A 233 -21.66 9.14 -14.20
C GLU A 233 -21.53 7.89 -13.29
N GLU A 234 -20.53 7.04 -13.52
CA GLU A 234 -20.25 5.87 -12.67
C GLU A 234 -19.85 6.27 -11.24
N GLU A 235 -19.01 7.27 -11.10
CA GLU A 235 -18.63 7.80 -9.77
C GLU A 235 -19.82 8.39 -9.02
N ALA A 236 -20.69 9.14 -9.72
CA ALA A 236 -21.90 9.71 -9.14
C ALA A 236 -22.86 8.60 -8.66
N ARG A 237 -23.08 7.57 -9.47
CA ARG A 237 -23.91 6.41 -9.11
C ARG A 237 -23.38 5.71 -7.87
N CYS A 238 -22.07 5.49 -7.78
CA CYS A 238 -21.45 4.88 -6.59
C CYS A 238 -21.63 5.73 -5.33
N LEU A 239 -21.55 7.05 -5.44
CA LEU A 239 -21.75 7.95 -4.30
C LEU A 239 -23.23 8.02 -3.85
N GLU A 240 -24.18 7.95 -4.77
CA GLU A 240 -25.62 7.84 -4.44
C GLU A 240 -25.87 6.55 -3.63
N GLU A 241 -25.34 5.42 -4.08
CA GLU A 241 -25.47 4.14 -3.38
C GLU A 241 -24.84 4.19 -1.97
N VAL A 242 -23.70 4.87 -1.79
CA VAL A 242 -23.11 5.10 -0.46
C VAL A 242 -24.08 5.82 0.46
N GLU A 243 -24.72 6.91 -0.02
CA GLU A 243 -25.64 7.70 0.79
C GLU A 243 -26.90 6.91 1.13
N ASP A 244 -27.46 6.16 0.19
CA ASP A 244 -28.62 5.27 0.38
C ASP A 244 -28.33 4.18 1.41
N LEU A 245 -27.14 3.56 1.36
CA LEU A 245 -26.70 2.56 2.33
C LEU A 245 -26.59 3.13 3.73
N ILE A 246 -26.06 4.35 3.91
CA ILE A 246 -25.97 5.02 5.21
C ILE A 246 -27.37 5.24 5.79
N VAL A 247 -28.31 5.72 4.99
CA VAL A 247 -29.70 5.93 5.41
C VAL A 247 -30.37 4.59 5.77
N LYS A 248 -30.22 3.58 4.94
CA LYS A 248 -30.80 2.25 5.13
C LYS A 248 -30.30 1.58 6.41
N TRP A 249 -29.02 1.65 6.71
CA TRP A 249 -28.45 1.05 7.93
C TRP A 249 -28.87 1.81 9.19
N ARG A 250 -29.01 3.13 9.11
CA ARG A 250 -29.63 3.91 10.20
C ARG A 250 -31.04 3.47 10.49
N GLN A 251 -31.88 3.22 9.45
CA GLN A 251 -33.25 2.73 9.61
C GLN A 251 -33.31 1.30 10.21
N LYS A 252 -32.29 0.48 9.96
CA LYS A 252 -32.12 -0.84 10.59
C LYS A 252 -31.69 -0.79 12.07
N GLY A 253 -31.46 0.38 12.64
CA GLY A 253 -30.90 0.53 14.00
C GLY A 253 -29.39 0.26 14.11
N LYS A 254 -28.67 0.17 12.98
CA LYS A 254 -27.23 -0.08 12.90
C LYS A 254 -26.51 1.09 12.19
N PRO A 255 -26.52 2.31 12.76
CA PRO A 255 -25.98 3.48 12.08
C PRO A 255 -24.51 3.28 11.67
N VAL A 256 -24.13 3.84 10.53
CA VAL A 256 -22.77 3.81 10.02
C VAL A 256 -21.90 4.77 10.85
N ALA A 257 -20.98 4.22 11.63
CA ALA A 257 -20.04 4.98 12.45
C ALA A 257 -18.84 5.49 11.63
N GLY A 258 -18.45 4.76 10.60
CA GLY A 258 -17.32 5.12 9.76
C GLY A 258 -17.37 4.51 8.36
N ILE A 259 -16.64 5.14 7.46
CA ILE A 259 -16.42 4.70 6.07
C ILE A 259 -14.94 4.40 5.92
N VAL A 260 -14.58 3.19 5.48
CA VAL A 260 -13.19 2.79 5.22
C VAL A 260 -12.95 2.63 3.71
N ILE A 261 -11.87 3.23 3.19
CA ILE A 261 -11.54 3.20 1.77
C ILE A 261 -10.04 3.19 1.52
N GLU A 262 -9.59 2.44 0.50
CA GLU A 262 -8.23 2.53 -0.04
C GLU A 262 -8.16 3.67 -1.07
N PRO A 263 -7.07 4.47 -1.15
CA PRO A 263 -6.87 5.44 -2.23
C PRO A 263 -6.82 4.80 -3.62
N ILE A 264 -6.27 3.60 -3.71
CA ILE A 264 -6.29 2.72 -4.86
C ILE A 264 -6.63 1.34 -4.33
N GLN A 265 -7.73 0.75 -4.78
CA GLN A 265 -8.10 -0.61 -4.37
C GLN A 265 -7.09 -1.61 -4.92
N ALA A 266 -6.07 -1.91 -4.12
CA ALA A 266 -4.91 -2.66 -4.56
C ALA A 266 -5.21 -4.14 -4.83
N GLU A 267 -5.66 -4.88 -3.81
CA GLU A 267 -5.94 -6.33 -3.94
C GLU A 267 -7.16 -6.60 -4.84
N GLY A 268 -8.09 -5.66 -4.90
CA GLY A 268 -9.28 -5.74 -5.77
C GLY A 268 -9.02 -5.50 -7.26
N GLY A 269 -7.77 -5.21 -7.66
CA GLY A 269 -7.40 -5.06 -9.07
C GLY A 269 -6.85 -3.70 -9.46
N ASP A 270 -6.22 -2.97 -8.56
CA ASP A 270 -5.73 -1.59 -8.77
C ASP A 270 -6.80 -0.68 -9.37
N ASN A 271 -7.96 -0.64 -8.71
CA ASN A 271 -9.05 0.22 -9.15
C ASN A 271 -8.82 1.64 -8.65
N HIS A 272 -8.92 2.59 -9.54
CA HIS A 272 -8.77 4.01 -9.27
C HIS A 272 -10.13 4.71 -9.26
N ALA A 273 -10.18 5.88 -8.60
CA ALA A 273 -11.26 6.85 -8.70
C ALA A 273 -10.66 8.25 -8.81
N SER A 274 -11.45 9.22 -9.27
CA SER A 274 -10.99 10.59 -9.40
C SER A 274 -10.80 11.28 -8.04
N PRO A 275 -9.94 12.31 -7.94
CA PRO A 275 -9.85 13.14 -6.74
C PRO A 275 -11.22 13.73 -6.32
N ASP A 276 -12.10 14.01 -7.28
CA ASP A 276 -13.44 14.52 -7.02
C ASP A 276 -14.34 13.50 -6.31
N PHE A 277 -14.28 12.23 -6.72
CA PHE A 277 -14.98 11.15 -6.02
C PHE A 277 -14.65 11.12 -4.53
N PHE A 278 -13.37 11.17 -4.17
CA PHE A 278 -12.94 11.10 -2.77
C PHE A 278 -13.32 12.34 -1.98
N ARG A 279 -13.26 13.55 -2.59
CA ARG A 279 -13.72 14.78 -1.95
C ARG A 279 -15.23 14.75 -1.69
N ARG A 280 -16.02 14.29 -2.65
CA ARG A 280 -17.48 14.14 -2.49
C ARG A 280 -17.83 13.06 -1.46
N LEU A 281 -17.11 11.94 -1.45
CA LEU A 281 -17.27 10.88 -0.43
C LEU A 281 -16.97 11.43 0.98
N ARG A 282 -15.91 12.23 1.12
CA ARG A 282 -15.61 12.92 2.39
C ARG A 282 -16.74 13.83 2.83
N ASN A 283 -17.37 14.56 1.91
CA ASN A 283 -18.51 15.44 2.21
C ASN A 283 -19.75 14.63 2.64
N ILE A 284 -20.01 13.47 2.02
CA ILE A 284 -21.08 12.55 2.44
C ILE A 284 -20.80 12.03 3.86
N ALA A 285 -19.57 11.61 4.17
CA ALA A 285 -19.20 11.18 5.51
C ALA A 285 -19.49 12.26 6.56
N ARG A 286 -19.10 13.52 6.31
CA ARG A 286 -19.37 14.66 7.18
C ARG A 286 -20.87 14.94 7.34
N LYS A 287 -21.62 14.95 6.25
CA LYS A 287 -23.07 15.18 6.24
C LYS A 287 -23.81 14.20 7.16
N HIS A 288 -23.36 12.96 7.22
CA HIS A 288 -23.99 11.91 7.99
C HIS A 288 -23.35 11.62 9.34
N GLY A 289 -22.28 12.34 9.72
CA GLY A 289 -21.57 12.15 10.99
C GLY A 289 -20.75 10.87 11.05
N CYS A 290 -20.34 10.32 9.89
CA CYS A 290 -19.49 9.13 9.79
C CYS A 290 -18.01 9.55 9.85
N ALA A 291 -17.19 8.83 10.60
CA ALA A 291 -15.74 8.97 10.53
C ALA A 291 -15.23 8.52 9.14
N PHE A 292 -14.26 9.24 8.58
CA PHE A 292 -13.66 8.93 7.28
C PHE A 292 -12.27 8.33 7.49
N HIS A 293 -12.15 7.03 7.24
CA HIS A 293 -10.91 6.27 7.40
C HIS A 293 -10.30 5.98 6.02
N VAL A 294 -9.10 6.50 5.78
CA VAL A 294 -8.29 6.22 4.59
C VAL A 294 -7.26 5.14 4.91
N ASP A 295 -7.36 4.01 4.22
CA ASP A 295 -6.43 2.91 4.36
C ASP A 295 -5.25 3.05 3.40
N GLU A 296 -4.16 3.60 3.92
CA GLU A 296 -2.88 3.80 3.22
C GLU A 296 -1.88 2.65 3.44
N VAL A 297 -2.34 1.50 3.91
CA VAL A 297 -1.48 0.35 4.22
C VAL A 297 -0.66 -0.08 3.01
N GLN A 298 -1.18 0.00 1.80
CA GLN A 298 -0.41 -0.35 0.59
C GLN A 298 0.07 0.86 -0.21
N THR A 299 -0.66 1.95 -0.22
CA THR A 299 -0.38 3.15 -1.01
C THR A 299 0.56 4.12 -0.31
N GLY A 300 0.57 4.15 1.02
CA GLY A 300 1.41 5.04 1.81
C GLY A 300 2.91 4.70 1.75
N GLY A 301 3.73 5.69 2.11
CA GLY A 301 5.18 5.56 2.13
C GLY A 301 5.86 5.85 0.79
N GLY A 302 5.21 6.59 -0.12
CA GLY A 302 5.88 7.24 -1.25
C GLY A 302 5.68 6.58 -2.62
N GLY A 303 5.07 5.39 -2.70
CA GLY A 303 4.95 4.63 -3.96
C GLY A 303 4.17 5.34 -5.07
N THR A 304 3.32 6.31 -4.74
CA THR A 304 2.54 7.11 -5.70
C THR A 304 3.21 8.44 -6.10
N GLY A 305 4.44 8.71 -5.63
CA GLY A 305 5.14 9.98 -5.84
C GLY A 305 4.78 11.07 -4.81
N LYS A 306 3.77 10.83 -3.98
CA LYS A 306 3.47 11.56 -2.75
C LYS A 306 3.71 10.63 -1.56
N PHE A 307 3.98 11.17 -0.37
CA PHE A 307 4.20 10.33 0.80
C PHE A 307 2.92 9.57 1.18
N TRP A 308 1.77 10.26 1.15
CA TRP A 308 0.44 9.67 1.25
C TRP A 308 -0.30 9.79 -0.09
N ALA A 309 -0.93 8.71 -0.56
CA ALA A 309 -1.66 8.76 -1.81
C ALA A 309 -2.85 9.72 -1.78
N HIS A 310 -3.53 9.87 -0.65
CA HIS A 310 -4.63 10.81 -0.50
C HIS A 310 -4.22 12.30 -0.61
N GLU A 311 -2.92 12.63 -0.58
CA GLU A 311 -2.45 13.98 -0.89
C GLU A 311 -2.78 14.40 -2.33
N HIS A 312 -2.95 13.43 -3.25
CA HIS A 312 -3.36 13.70 -4.63
C HIS A 312 -4.80 14.24 -4.73
N TRP A 313 -5.61 14.06 -3.70
CA TRP A 313 -7.03 14.48 -3.74
C TRP A 313 -7.24 15.97 -3.50
N GLY A 314 -6.26 16.64 -2.89
CA GLY A 314 -6.37 18.08 -2.57
C GLY A 314 -7.54 18.39 -1.63
N MET A 315 -7.74 17.58 -0.59
CA MET A 315 -8.79 17.80 0.40
C MET A 315 -8.42 18.96 1.34
N ASP A 316 -9.36 19.88 1.58
CA ASP A 316 -9.22 20.94 2.57
C ASP A 316 -9.39 20.44 4.00
N ASP A 317 -10.25 19.41 4.18
CA ASP A 317 -10.50 18.74 5.45
C ASP A 317 -9.88 17.31 5.41
N PRO A 318 -8.85 17.04 6.24
CA PRO A 318 -8.15 15.75 6.21
C PRO A 318 -9.06 14.60 6.67
N ALA A 319 -8.64 13.37 6.35
CA ALA A 319 -9.25 12.15 6.87
C ALA A 319 -9.29 12.17 8.41
N ASP A 320 -10.29 11.53 8.97
CA ASP A 320 -10.41 11.40 10.43
C ASP A 320 -9.47 10.33 10.97
N VAL A 321 -9.23 9.27 10.19
CA VAL A 321 -8.26 8.20 10.47
C VAL A 321 -7.48 7.87 9.20
N VAL A 322 -6.18 7.64 9.33
CA VAL A 322 -5.30 7.15 8.26
C VAL A 322 -4.50 5.96 8.79
N SER A 323 -4.76 4.76 8.30
CA SER A 323 -3.96 3.58 8.66
C SER A 323 -2.78 3.39 7.71
N PHE A 324 -1.66 2.87 8.22
CA PHE A 324 -0.45 2.65 7.45
C PHE A 324 0.30 1.38 7.87
N SER A 325 1.08 0.81 6.95
CA SER A 325 1.99 -0.32 7.21
C SER A 325 2.98 -0.50 6.05
N LYS A 326 3.36 -1.73 5.72
CA LYS A 326 4.17 -2.15 4.56
C LYS A 326 5.47 -1.36 4.37
N LYS A 327 5.53 -0.41 3.41
CA LYS A 327 6.73 0.40 3.13
C LYS A 327 7.25 1.16 4.35
N LEU A 328 6.41 1.40 5.35
CA LEU A 328 6.82 2.04 6.59
C LEU A 328 7.45 1.06 7.60
N LEU A 329 7.56 -0.25 7.28
CA LEU A 329 8.14 -1.32 8.11
C LEU A 329 7.52 -1.45 9.51
N SER A 330 6.58 -0.59 9.84
CA SER A 330 5.80 -0.56 11.07
C SER A 330 4.33 -0.43 10.71
N GLY A 331 3.43 -0.71 11.61
CA GLY A 331 1.99 -0.52 11.42
C GLY A 331 1.42 0.41 12.46
N GLY A 332 0.46 1.22 12.07
CA GLY A 332 -0.21 2.16 12.94
C GLY A 332 -1.32 2.92 12.23
N TYR A 333 -1.84 3.90 12.91
CA TYR A 333 -2.82 4.83 12.37
C TYR A 333 -2.67 6.21 12.99
N TYR A 334 -2.98 7.22 12.20
CA TYR A 334 -3.23 8.58 12.67
C TYR A 334 -4.71 8.79 12.84
N HIS A 335 -5.09 9.65 13.74
CA HIS A 335 -6.47 10.05 13.93
C HIS A 335 -6.57 11.53 14.31
N LYS A 336 -7.73 12.13 14.11
CA LYS A 336 -8.04 13.45 14.66
C LYS A 336 -8.21 13.35 16.18
N ASP A 337 -7.96 14.48 16.86
CA ASP A 337 -8.02 14.54 18.32
C ASP A 337 -9.38 14.10 18.89
N GLU A 338 -10.47 14.34 18.13
CA GLU A 338 -11.83 13.93 18.50
C GLU A 338 -12.02 12.42 18.62
N LEU A 339 -11.16 11.63 17.99
CA LEU A 339 -11.21 10.17 18.00
C LEU A 339 -10.22 9.53 18.97
N GLN A 340 -9.51 10.34 19.76
CA GLN A 340 -8.60 9.82 20.76
C GLN A 340 -9.39 9.12 21.88
N PRO A 341 -9.00 7.89 22.26
CA PRO A 341 -9.61 7.22 23.41
C PRO A 341 -9.44 8.02 24.70
N ASP A 342 -10.55 8.25 25.40
CA ASP A 342 -10.61 9.06 26.64
C ASP A 342 -10.24 8.28 27.90
N LYS A 343 -10.09 6.96 27.82
CA LYS A 343 -9.76 6.09 28.95
C LYS A 343 -8.61 5.15 28.62
N PRO A 344 -7.69 4.91 29.58
CA PRO A 344 -6.66 3.89 29.42
C PRO A 344 -7.29 2.52 29.14
N TYR A 345 -6.61 1.71 28.35
CA TYR A 345 -7.01 0.35 27.94
C TYR A 345 -8.23 0.24 27.03
N ARG A 346 -8.84 1.32 26.58
CA ARG A 346 -10.05 1.30 25.75
C ARG A 346 -9.78 0.86 24.32
N ILE A 347 -8.76 1.44 23.65
CA ILE A 347 -8.20 0.96 22.38
C ILE A 347 -6.74 0.61 22.67
N PHE A 348 -6.50 -0.65 22.93
CA PHE A 348 -5.23 -1.08 23.51
C PHE A 348 -4.86 -2.49 23.04
N ASN A 349 -3.58 -2.73 22.85
CA ASN A 349 -3.00 -4.07 22.82
C ASN A 349 -1.74 -4.10 23.68
N THR A 350 -1.33 -5.27 24.13
CA THR A 350 -0.22 -5.44 25.08
C THR A 350 1.06 -4.75 24.66
N TRP A 351 1.36 -4.72 23.36
CA TRP A 351 2.63 -4.22 22.86
C TRP A 351 2.58 -2.77 22.36
N MET A 352 1.44 -2.30 21.84
CA MET A 352 1.29 -0.96 21.23
C MET A 352 2.35 -0.62 20.18
N GLY A 353 2.78 -1.63 19.41
CA GLY A 353 3.78 -1.52 18.38
C GLY A 353 5.05 -2.33 18.63
N ASP A 354 6.09 -2.04 17.86
CA ASP A 354 7.40 -2.68 17.94
C ASP A 354 8.49 -1.60 17.90
N PRO A 355 9.21 -1.34 19.02
CA PRO A 355 10.20 -0.27 19.07
C PRO A 355 11.37 -0.49 18.10
N SER A 356 11.71 -1.74 17.77
CA SER A 356 12.75 -2.02 16.76
C SER A 356 12.33 -1.59 15.36
N LYS A 357 11.04 -1.69 15.04
CA LYS A 357 10.48 -1.23 13.76
C LYS A 357 10.47 0.30 13.66
N ASN A 358 10.30 1.01 14.77
CA ASN A 358 10.39 2.47 14.79
C ASN A 358 11.80 2.98 14.46
N LEU A 359 12.85 2.24 14.87
CA LEU A 359 14.22 2.53 14.46
C LEU A 359 14.40 2.45 12.94
N PHE A 360 13.87 1.38 12.33
CA PHE A 360 13.91 1.22 10.87
C PHE A 360 13.06 2.27 10.16
N LEU A 361 11.85 2.56 10.66
CA LEU A 361 10.98 3.59 10.07
C LEU A 361 11.68 4.95 10.05
N SER A 362 12.28 5.36 11.16
CA SER A 362 13.03 6.63 11.24
C SER A 362 14.11 6.69 10.14
N GLU A 363 14.89 5.62 9.95
CA GLU A 363 15.94 5.59 8.92
C GLU A 363 15.37 5.53 7.50
N VAL A 364 14.27 4.81 7.27
CA VAL A 364 13.56 4.84 5.97
C VAL A 364 13.16 6.27 5.61
N LEU A 365 12.57 7.02 6.56
CA LEU A 365 12.19 8.42 6.35
C LEU A 365 13.40 9.31 6.05
N ASN A 366 14.53 9.07 6.72
CA ASN A 366 15.78 9.78 6.48
C ASN A 366 16.32 9.52 5.07
N VAL A 367 16.30 8.25 4.62
CA VAL A 367 16.72 7.86 3.26
C VAL A 367 15.81 8.51 2.21
N ILE A 368 14.48 8.45 2.38
CA ILE A 368 13.52 9.08 1.47
C ILE A 368 13.84 10.57 1.28
N ARG A 369 14.11 11.30 2.38
CA ARG A 369 14.43 12.74 2.33
C ARG A 369 15.81 12.99 1.72
N ARG A 370 16.85 12.31 2.21
CA ARG A 370 18.22 12.50 1.78
C ARG A 370 18.45 12.22 0.31
N GLU A 371 17.79 11.21 -0.22
CA GLU A 371 17.95 10.74 -1.60
C GLU A 371 16.83 11.23 -2.53
N ASN A 372 15.95 12.08 -2.02
CA ASN A 372 14.84 12.67 -2.78
C ASN A 372 13.99 11.63 -3.53
N LEU A 373 13.67 10.52 -2.86
CA LEU A 373 13.07 9.34 -3.48
C LEU A 373 11.66 9.58 -4.03
N LEU A 374 10.90 10.55 -3.53
CA LEU A 374 9.56 10.87 -4.06
C LEU A 374 9.63 11.44 -5.49
N GLU A 375 10.66 12.25 -5.79
CA GLU A 375 10.89 12.72 -7.15
C GLU A 375 11.36 11.57 -8.07
N GLU A 376 12.22 10.69 -7.56
CA GLU A 376 12.65 9.50 -8.31
C GLU A 376 11.45 8.62 -8.66
N VAL A 377 10.57 8.34 -7.70
CA VAL A 377 9.32 7.57 -7.92
C VAL A 377 8.43 8.24 -8.96
N THR A 378 8.31 9.57 -8.94
CA THR A 378 7.53 10.31 -9.93
C THR A 378 8.13 10.17 -11.33
N ARG A 379 9.46 10.28 -11.45
CA ARG A 379 10.18 10.17 -12.73
C ARG A 379 10.14 8.75 -13.29
N SER A 380 10.57 7.77 -12.51
CA SER A 380 10.57 6.36 -12.91
C SER A 380 9.17 5.81 -13.12
N GLY A 381 8.19 6.29 -12.34
CA GLY A 381 6.77 5.95 -12.51
C GLY A 381 6.18 6.45 -13.82
N LYS A 382 6.53 7.67 -14.23
CA LYS A 382 6.13 8.20 -15.56
C LYS A 382 6.73 7.36 -16.70
N ALA A 383 8.01 7.00 -16.60
CA ALA A 383 8.65 6.14 -17.59
C ALA A 383 8.00 4.75 -17.63
N LEU A 384 7.70 4.16 -16.46
CA LEU A 384 7.02 2.87 -16.36
C LEU A 384 5.63 2.90 -16.99
N LEU A 385 4.81 3.88 -16.65
CA LEU A 385 3.44 3.98 -17.17
C LEU A 385 3.42 4.23 -18.68
N ASN A 386 4.31 5.08 -19.20
CA ASN A 386 4.45 5.29 -20.64
C ASN A 386 4.83 4.00 -21.36
N GLY A 387 5.83 3.25 -20.86
CA GLY A 387 6.20 1.96 -21.44
C GLY A 387 5.07 0.93 -21.40
N LEU A 388 4.22 0.95 -20.35
CA LEU A 388 3.03 0.10 -20.28
C LEU A 388 1.99 0.50 -21.34
N TYR A 389 1.79 1.79 -21.63
CA TYR A 389 0.93 2.24 -22.73
C TYR A 389 1.46 1.79 -24.10
N GLU A 390 2.78 1.88 -24.32
CA GLU A 390 3.40 1.41 -25.55
C GLU A 390 3.20 -0.11 -25.74
N LEU A 391 3.43 -0.90 -24.69
CA LEU A 391 3.20 -2.34 -24.72
C LEU A 391 1.73 -2.70 -24.90
N GLN A 392 0.81 -1.98 -24.28
CA GLN A 392 -0.63 -2.15 -24.51
C GLN A 392 -1.00 -1.89 -25.98
N ALA A 393 -0.47 -0.83 -26.58
CA ALA A 393 -0.70 -0.52 -28.00
C ALA A 393 -0.09 -1.58 -28.93
N GLN A 394 1.04 -2.17 -28.56
CA GLN A 394 1.69 -3.23 -29.34
C GLN A 394 1.00 -4.59 -29.21
N TYR A 395 0.37 -4.86 -28.05
CA TYR A 395 -0.28 -6.14 -27.73
C TYR A 395 -1.76 -5.98 -27.28
N PRO A 396 -2.62 -5.32 -28.08
CA PRO A 396 -3.99 -4.95 -27.66
C PRO A 396 -4.92 -6.15 -27.42
N SER A 397 -4.60 -7.33 -27.97
CA SER A 397 -5.31 -8.58 -27.69
C SER A 397 -4.93 -9.26 -26.38
N ILE A 398 -3.81 -8.84 -25.77
CA ILE A 398 -3.28 -9.44 -24.54
C ILE A 398 -3.41 -8.48 -23.37
N LEU A 399 -3.15 -7.17 -23.58
CA LEU A 399 -3.07 -6.15 -22.55
C LEU A 399 -4.09 -5.04 -22.73
N SER A 400 -4.59 -4.53 -21.62
CA SER A 400 -5.53 -3.42 -21.57
C SER A 400 -5.42 -2.64 -20.25
N ARG A 401 -6.04 -1.45 -20.20
CA ARG A 401 -6.22 -0.66 -18.99
C ARG A 401 -4.93 -0.40 -18.20
N ALA A 402 -3.82 -0.04 -18.87
CA ALA A 402 -2.62 0.46 -18.20
C ALA A 402 -2.98 1.70 -17.38
N ARG A 403 -2.59 1.73 -16.10
CA ARG A 403 -2.94 2.76 -15.13
C ARG A 403 -1.94 2.85 -13.99
N GLY A 404 -1.91 3.96 -13.26
CA GLY A 404 -1.06 4.09 -12.09
C GLY A 404 -0.77 5.53 -11.69
N GLN A 405 -0.12 5.66 -10.55
CA GLN A 405 0.45 6.90 -10.00
C GLN A 405 1.84 6.62 -9.42
N GLY A 406 2.85 7.41 -9.79
CA GLY A 406 4.22 7.06 -9.47
C GLY A 406 4.58 5.67 -9.99
N THR A 407 5.25 4.86 -9.19
CA THR A 407 5.56 3.46 -9.52
C THR A 407 4.48 2.47 -9.07
N PHE A 408 3.41 2.96 -8.48
CA PHE A 408 2.22 2.16 -8.14
C PHE A 408 1.35 2.03 -9.39
N CYS A 409 1.65 1.05 -10.23
CA CYS A 409 1.04 0.86 -11.54
C CYS A 409 0.43 -0.54 -11.67
N ALA A 410 -0.46 -0.67 -12.66
CA ALA A 410 -1.03 -1.94 -13.08
C ALA A 410 -1.41 -1.93 -14.57
N ILE A 411 -1.53 -3.13 -15.13
CA ILE A 411 -2.09 -3.40 -16.44
C ILE A 411 -2.93 -4.68 -16.39
N ASP A 412 -4.03 -4.72 -17.12
CA ASP A 412 -4.86 -5.92 -17.17
C ASP A 412 -4.43 -6.82 -18.31
N ALA A 413 -4.32 -8.12 -18.04
CA ALA A 413 -4.24 -9.16 -19.05
C ALA A 413 -5.64 -9.45 -19.61
N PHE A 414 -5.72 -10.24 -20.72
CA PHE A 414 -6.98 -10.64 -21.31
C PHE A 414 -7.90 -11.37 -20.32
N ASP A 415 -7.33 -12.35 -19.60
CA ASP A 415 -7.98 -13.12 -18.53
C ASP A 415 -6.99 -13.50 -17.42
N ASP A 416 -7.47 -14.18 -16.39
CA ASP A 416 -6.66 -14.63 -15.25
C ASP A 416 -5.60 -15.66 -15.67
N ALA A 417 -5.96 -16.60 -16.55
CA ALA A 417 -5.05 -17.61 -17.05
C ALA A 417 -3.89 -17.01 -17.88
N THR A 418 -4.18 -15.99 -18.68
CA THR A 418 -3.17 -15.22 -19.43
C THR A 418 -2.27 -14.44 -18.47
N ARG A 419 -2.85 -13.75 -17.47
CA ARG A 419 -2.09 -13.09 -16.41
C ARG A 419 -1.11 -14.06 -15.75
N ASP A 420 -1.60 -15.21 -15.30
CA ASP A 420 -0.78 -16.17 -14.55
C ASP A 420 0.36 -16.74 -15.42
N ARG A 421 0.10 -17.02 -16.70
CA ARG A 421 1.16 -17.43 -17.66
C ARG A 421 2.20 -16.34 -17.84
N ILE A 422 1.78 -15.06 -17.93
CA ILE A 422 2.71 -13.92 -18.05
C ILE A 422 3.58 -13.81 -16.79
N LEU A 423 2.98 -13.91 -15.60
CA LEU A 423 3.72 -13.86 -14.33
C LEU A 423 4.77 -14.98 -14.23
N LEU A 424 4.41 -16.21 -14.60
CA LEU A 424 5.33 -17.35 -14.60
C LEU A 424 6.48 -17.15 -15.59
N LYS A 425 6.19 -16.75 -16.83
CA LYS A 425 7.21 -16.52 -17.86
C LYS A 425 8.14 -15.34 -17.50
N ALA A 426 7.58 -14.25 -16.94
CA ALA A 426 8.38 -13.13 -16.48
C ALA A 426 9.36 -13.57 -15.38
N ARG A 427 8.89 -14.38 -14.45
CA ARG A 427 9.72 -14.96 -13.37
C ARG A 427 10.85 -15.83 -13.92
N ASP A 428 10.57 -16.70 -14.88
CA ASP A 428 11.59 -17.53 -15.53
C ASP A 428 12.61 -16.71 -16.34
N LYS A 429 12.23 -15.48 -16.75
CA LYS A 429 13.15 -14.51 -17.39
C LYS A 429 13.80 -13.53 -16.37
N GLY A 430 13.64 -13.76 -15.09
CA GLY A 430 14.29 -12.99 -14.03
C GLY A 430 13.58 -11.71 -13.63
N VAL A 431 12.24 -11.64 -13.77
CA VAL A 431 11.42 -10.53 -13.29
C VAL A 431 10.31 -11.06 -12.38
N LEU A 432 10.29 -10.60 -11.14
CA LEU A 432 9.25 -10.96 -10.18
C LEU A 432 8.12 -9.92 -10.22
N LEU A 433 6.92 -10.38 -10.57
CA LEU A 433 5.68 -9.62 -10.66
C LEU A 433 4.61 -10.22 -9.77
N GLY A 434 3.55 -9.45 -9.48
CA GLY A 434 2.39 -9.92 -8.72
C GLY A 434 1.06 -9.69 -9.47
N GLY A 435 0.11 -10.59 -9.24
CA GLY A 435 -1.27 -10.43 -9.70
C GLY A 435 -2.16 -9.78 -8.63
N CYS A 436 -3.24 -9.13 -9.04
CA CYS A 436 -4.33 -8.70 -8.17
C CYS A 436 -5.66 -8.66 -8.95
N GLY A 437 -6.78 -8.52 -8.23
CA GLY A 437 -8.10 -8.62 -8.84
C GLY A 437 -8.26 -9.91 -9.65
N ASP A 438 -9.06 -9.83 -10.71
CA ASP A 438 -9.34 -10.99 -11.57
C ASP A 438 -8.18 -11.23 -12.56
N ARG A 439 -7.64 -10.17 -13.19
CA ARG A 439 -6.68 -10.28 -14.31
C ARG A 439 -5.58 -9.22 -14.34
N SER A 440 -5.45 -8.41 -13.29
CA SER A 440 -4.46 -7.34 -13.25
C SER A 440 -3.07 -7.84 -12.87
N ILE A 441 -2.05 -7.33 -13.53
CA ILE A 441 -0.64 -7.42 -13.18
C ILE A 441 -0.28 -6.10 -12.50
N ARG A 442 0.22 -6.16 -11.28
CA ARG A 442 0.58 -4.97 -10.48
C ARG A 442 2.08 -4.81 -10.34
N PHE A 443 2.51 -3.55 -10.29
CA PHE A 443 3.91 -3.14 -10.14
C PHE A 443 4.06 -2.36 -8.84
N ARG A 444 4.97 -2.82 -7.97
CA ARG A 444 5.20 -2.32 -6.61
C ARG A 444 6.69 -2.28 -6.28
N PRO A 445 7.54 -1.66 -7.12
CA PRO A 445 8.97 -1.67 -6.85
C PRO A 445 9.32 -0.90 -5.57
N ALA A 446 10.55 -1.09 -5.08
CA ALA A 446 11.11 -0.26 -4.04
C ALA A 446 11.26 1.19 -4.51
N LEU A 447 11.33 2.15 -3.56
CA LEU A 447 11.46 3.58 -3.90
C LEU A 447 12.77 3.93 -4.59
N VAL A 448 13.77 3.08 -4.46
CA VAL A 448 15.09 3.19 -5.14
C VAL A 448 15.09 2.65 -6.57
N PHE A 449 13.93 2.27 -7.10
CA PHE A 449 13.77 1.81 -8.48
C PHE A 449 13.86 2.97 -9.45
N LYS A 450 14.79 2.92 -10.42
CA LYS A 450 15.16 4.01 -11.33
C LYS A 450 14.74 3.70 -12.77
N GLU A 451 14.79 4.71 -13.66
CA GLU A 451 14.51 4.55 -15.10
C GLU A 451 15.35 3.43 -15.76
N TYR A 452 16.57 3.22 -15.32
CA TYR A 452 17.38 2.09 -15.79
C TYR A 452 16.67 0.74 -15.57
N HIS A 453 16.11 0.54 -14.36
CA HIS A 453 15.37 -0.68 -14.03
C HIS A 453 14.05 -0.78 -14.81
N VAL A 454 13.39 0.37 -15.05
CA VAL A 454 12.20 0.45 -15.90
C VAL A 454 12.53 -0.07 -17.31
N ASN A 455 13.58 0.45 -17.93
CA ASN A 455 13.98 0.04 -19.27
C ASN A 455 14.36 -1.44 -19.35
N LEU A 456 15.10 -1.92 -18.35
CA LEU A 456 15.44 -3.35 -18.25
C LEU A 456 14.18 -4.22 -18.13
N PHE A 457 13.26 -3.82 -17.26
CA PHE A 457 11.98 -4.49 -17.09
C PHE A 457 11.16 -4.52 -18.38
N LEU A 458 10.95 -3.37 -19.02
CA LEU A 458 10.13 -3.26 -20.22
C LEU A 458 10.67 -4.12 -21.37
N ASN A 459 12.00 -4.20 -21.52
CA ASN A 459 12.63 -5.07 -22.52
C ASN A 459 12.30 -6.55 -22.24
N ILE A 460 12.49 -7.01 -21.00
CA ILE A 460 12.20 -8.40 -20.63
C ILE A 460 10.70 -8.69 -20.76
N PHE A 461 9.85 -7.74 -20.36
CA PHE A 461 8.41 -7.90 -20.41
C PHE A 461 7.90 -7.94 -21.84
N ASN A 462 8.45 -7.12 -22.76
CA ASN A 462 8.18 -7.21 -24.19
C ASN A 462 8.54 -8.60 -24.77
N ASP A 463 9.68 -9.16 -24.38
CA ASP A 463 10.08 -10.51 -24.78
C ASP A 463 9.15 -11.61 -24.24
N VAL A 464 8.57 -11.40 -23.06
CA VAL A 464 7.56 -12.30 -22.50
C VAL A 464 6.28 -12.23 -23.35
N LEU A 465 5.82 -11.03 -23.67
CA LEU A 465 4.59 -10.80 -24.42
C LEU A 465 4.69 -11.31 -25.88
N ALA A 466 5.85 -11.15 -26.53
CA ALA A 466 6.08 -11.65 -27.87
C ALA A 466 5.90 -13.17 -28.00
N GLN A 467 6.08 -13.91 -26.91
CA GLN A 467 5.89 -15.36 -26.85
C GLN A 467 4.43 -15.79 -26.58
N HIS A 468 3.50 -14.83 -26.47
CA HIS A 468 2.06 -15.06 -26.27
C HIS A 468 1.24 -14.78 -27.53
N LYS A 469 1.89 -14.41 -28.64
CA LYS A 469 1.25 -14.21 -29.96
C LYS A 469 0.75 -15.52 -30.57
#